data_7252db203f594668d87adc5a03fcaf25
#
_entry.id   7252db203f594668d87adc5a03fcaf25
#
_cell.length_a   1.000
_cell.length_b   1.000
_cell.length_c   1.000
_cell.angle_alpha   90.00
_cell.angle_beta   90.00
_cell.angle_gamma   90.00
#
_symmetry.space_group_name_H-M   'P 1'
#
loop_
_entity.id
_entity.type
_entity.pdbx_description
1 polymer ?
#
loop_
_entity_poly.entity_id
_entity_poly.type
_entity_poly.pdbx_seq_one_letter_code
_entity_poly.pdbx_strand_id
1 'polypeptide(L)'
;MLERKKLKGRTQITFVLPDHTPEGPVSVVGDFNHWNPYAHPLAPRGDGTRAATVVLPAHSSHAFRYLAGGDHWFDDETADHHDGTNSRLNT
;
A
#
# COMPACT_ATOMS: atom_id res chain seq x y z
N MET A 1 0.72 -2.29 -7.27
CA MET A 1 1.76 -1.43 -7.88
C MET A 1 1.98 -0.21 -7.01
N LEU A 2 3.20 0.26 -6.94
CA LEU A 2 3.54 1.44 -6.16
C LEU A 2 3.87 2.61 -7.07
N GLU A 3 3.30 3.77 -6.78
CA GLU A 3 3.65 5.03 -7.43
C GLU A 3 4.32 5.93 -6.39
N ARG A 4 5.35 6.65 -6.80
CA ARG A 4 6.13 7.50 -5.91
C ARG A 4 6.19 8.91 -6.43
N LYS A 5 6.10 9.88 -5.51
CA LYS A 5 6.34 11.28 -5.80
C LYS A 5 7.25 11.86 -4.72
N LYS A 6 8.42 12.32 -5.12
CA LYS A 6 9.36 12.91 -4.15
C LYS A 6 8.94 14.32 -3.80
N LEU A 7 8.92 14.59 -2.48
CA LEU A 7 8.65 15.88 -1.90
C LEU A 7 9.88 16.30 -1.10
N LYS A 8 9.90 17.54 -0.64
CA LYS A 8 11.04 18.02 0.17
C LYS A 8 11.06 17.27 1.51
N GLY A 9 12.08 16.42 1.72
CA GLY A 9 12.25 15.66 2.94
C GLY A 9 11.26 14.50 3.13
N ARG A 10 10.41 14.23 2.14
CA ARG A 10 9.38 13.20 2.23
C ARG A 10 9.15 12.55 0.88
N THR A 11 8.46 11.41 0.89
CA THR A 11 8.05 10.73 -0.33
C THR A 11 6.58 10.36 -0.21
N GLN A 12 5.81 10.71 -1.23
CA GLN A 12 4.42 10.30 -1.34
C GLN A 12 4.36 8.95 -2.02
N ILE A 13 3.74 7.98 -1.37
CA ILE A 13 3.56 6.63 -1.92
C ILE A 13 2.08 6.42 -2.19
N THR A 14 1.75 5.98 -3.40
CA THR A 14 0.39 5.60 -3.76
C THR A 14 0.38 4.09 -4.04
N PHE A 15 -0.45 3.36 -3.30
CA PHE A 15 -0.65 1.93 -3.45
C PHE A 15 -1.79 1.72 -4.44
N VAL A 16 -1.53 1.03 -5.54
CA VAL A 16 -2.48 0.89 -6.64
C VAL A 16 -2.76 -0.59 -6.91
N LEU A 17 -4.03 -0.93 -6.99
CA LEU A 17 -4.50 -2.28 -7.35
C LEU A 17 -5.63 -2.18 -8.38
N PRO A 18 -5.89 -3.26 -9.14
CA PRO A 18 -7.08 -3.31 -9.99
C PRO A 18 -8.36 -3.17 -9.16
N ASP A 19 -9.42 -2.57 -9.74
CA ASP A 19 -10.68 -2.33 -9.03
C ASP A 19 -11.35 -3.61 -8.52
N HIS A 20 -11.22 -4.71 -9.28
CA HIS A 20 -12.01 -5.92 -9.06
C HIS A 20 -11.18 -7.13 -8.66
N THR A 21 -9.89 -6.97 -8.42
CA THR A 21 -9.00 -8.09 -8.07
C THR A 21 -8.16 -7.72 -6.86
N PRO A 22 -8.39 -8.35 -5.71
CA PRO A 22 -9.53 -9.23 -5.39
C PRO A 22 -10.85 -8.45 -5.28
N GLU A 23 -11.97 -9.15 -5.41
CA GLU A 23 -13.28 -8.52 -5.23
C GLU A 23 -13.48 -8.03 -3.79
N GLY A 24 -14.29 -6.98 -3.66
CA GLY A 24 -14.63 -6.40 -2.36
C GLY A 24 -13.58 -5.40 -1.87
N PRO A 25 -13.77 -4.87 -0.66
CA PRO A 25 -12.89 -3.86 -0.11
C PRO A 25 -11.48 -4.37 0.14
N VAL A 26 -10.48 -3.52 -0.13
CA VAL A 26 -9.09 -3.80 0.18
C VAL A 26 -8.49 -2.59 0.88
N SER A 27 -7.69 -2.83 1.90
CA SER A 27 -6.93 -1.80 2.61
C SER A 27 -5.43 -2.09 2.52
N VAL A 28 -4.61 -1.05 2.55
CA VAL A 28 -3.19 -1.21 2.77
C VAL A 28 -2.91 -1.06 4.27
N VAL A 29 -2.16 -2.00 4.82
CA VAL A 29 -1.86 -2.09 6.25
C VAL A 29 -0.36 -2.19 6.42
N GLY A 30 0.21 -1.32 7.22
CA GLY A 30 1.66 -1.29 7.39
C GLY A 30 2.10 -0.62 8.67
N ASP A 31 3.42 -0.59 8.87
CA ASP A 31 4.00 0.04 10.06
C ASP A 31 3.74 1.55 10.12
N PHE A 32 3.47 2.18 8.96
CA PHE A 32 3.18 3.61 8.87
C PHE A 32 1.76 3.97 9.33
N ASN A 33 0.89 2.99 9.57
CA ASN A 33 -0.46 3.23 10.11
C ASN A 33 -0.76 2.33 11.31
N HIS A 34 0.28 1.87 12.00
CA HIS A 34 0.17 1.00 13.19
C HIS A 34 -0.56 -0.30 12.90
N TRP A 35 -0.43 -0.82 11.66
CA TRP A 35 -1.11 -2.04 11.21
C TRP A 35 -2.63 -1.98 11.38
N ASN A 36 -3.20 -0.77 11.28
CA ASN A 36 -4.64 -0.55 11.40
C ASN A 36 -5.32 -0.87 10.06
N PRO A 37 -6.17 -1.92 10.00
CA PRO A 37 -6.82 -2.32 8.75
C PRO A 37 -7.88 -1.33 8.26
N TYR A 38 -8.22 -0.31 9.03
CA TYR A 38 -9.23 0.68 8.67
C TYR A 38 -8.66 2.05 8.31
N ALA A 39 -7.35 2.23 8.43
CA ALA A 39 -6.74 3.55 8.25
C ALA A 39 -6.63 3.96 6.78
N HIS A 40 -6.35 3.02 5.87
CA HIS A 40 -6.09 3.32 4.46
C HIS A 40 -6.81 2.35 3.51
N PRO A 41 -8.15 2.44 3.42
CA PRO A 41 -8.87 1.69 2.39
C PRO A 41 -8.54 2.24 1.00
N LEU A 42 -8.40 1.36 0.02
CA LEU A 42 -8.20 1.78 -1.35
C LEU A 42 -9.53 2.22 -1.96
N ALA A 43 -9.51 3.35 -2.68
CA ALA A 43 -10.69 3.92 -3.32
C ALA A 43 -10.54 3.95 -4.84
N PRO A 44 -11.63 3.77 -5.60
CA PRO A 44 -11.58 3.81 -7.07
C PRO A 44 -11.06 5.15 -7.58
N ARG A 45 -10.24 5.10 -8.64
CA ARG A 45 -9.70 6.30 -9.30
C ARG A 45 -10.38 6.64 -10.62
N GLY A 46 -11.30 5.81 -11.09
CA GLY A 46 -12.00 6.03 -12.34
C GLY A 46 -11.27 5.53 -13.60
N ASP A 47 -10.11 4.90 -13.45
CA ASP A 47 -9.31 4.37 -14.54
C ASP A 47 -9.21 2.84 -14.53
N GLY A 48 -10.09 2.17 -13.81
CA GLY A 48 -10.05 0.71 -13.63
C GLY A 48 -9.15 0.28 -12.47
N THR A 49 -8.61 1.23 -11.72
CA THR A 49 -7.79 0.94 -10.53
C THR A 49 -8.38 1.60 -9.29
N ARG A 50 -7.88 1.17 -8.14
CA ARG A 50 -8.16 1.77 -6.84
C ARG A 50 -6.83 2.05 -6.14
N ALA A 51 -6.81 3.05 -5.28
CA ALA A 51 -5.57 3.50 -4.68
C ALA A 51 -5.77 4.09 -3.28
N ALA A 52 -4.68 4.07 -2.51
CA ALA A 52 -4.55 4.81 -1.26
C ALA A 52 -3.18 5.46 -1.23
N THR A 53 -3.09 6.65 -0.67
CA THR A 53 -1.86 7.45 -0.67
C THR A 53 -1.43 7.74 0.76
N VAL A 54 -0.13 7.61 1.04
CA VAL A 54 0.50 8.00 2.30
C VAL A 54 1.72 8.86 2.01
N VAL A 55 2.11 9.69 2.97
CA VAL A 55 3.33 10.49 2.89
C VAL A 55 4.27 10.02 3.99
N LEU A 56 5.47 9.59 3.60
CA LEU A 56 6.44 8.98 4.49
C LEU A 56 7.74 9.79 4.48
N PRO A 57 8.55 9.72 5.57
CA PRO A 57 9.86 10.37 5.56
C PRO A 57 10.74 9.83 4.44
N ALA A 58 11.55 10.70 3.84
CA ALA A 58 12.55 10.27 2.87
C ALA A 58 13.59 9.36 3.54
N HIS A 59 14.20 8.49 2.73
CA HIS A 59 15.28 7.59 3.17
C HIS A 59 14.86 6.66 4.32
N SER A 60 13.60 6.18 4.28
CA SER A 60 13.09 5.23 5.26
C SER A 60 12.62 3.94 4.58
N SER A 61 12.44 2.90 5.38
CA SER A 61 11.96 1.60 4.91
C SER A 61 10.74 1.21 5.73
N HIS A 62 9.72 0.68 5.05
CA HIS A 62 8.45 0.37 5.68
C HIS A 62 7.95 -1.00 5.25
N ALA A 63 7.31 -1.71 6.19
CA ALA A 63 6.66 -2.98 5.93
C ALA A 63 5.17 -2.76 5.71
N PHE A 64 4.59 -3.48 4.75
CA PHE A 64 3.16 -3.39 4.49
C PHE A 64 2.63 -4.68 3.87
N ARG A 65 1.32 -4.84 3.93
CA ARG A 65 0.57 -5.85 3.19
C ARG A 65 -0.80 -5.30 2.84
N TYR A 66 -1.50 -5.99 1.94
CA TYR A 66 -2.91 -5.69 1.66
C TYR A 66 -3.81 -6.63 2.42
N LEU A 67 -4.95 -6.12 2.88
CA LEU A 67 -5.99 -6.92 3.53
C LEU A 67 -7.28 -6.79 2.73
N ALA A 68 -7.73 -7.90 2.15
CA ALA A 68 -9.00 -8.01 1.44
C ALA A 68 -10.04 -8.67 2.33
N GLY A 69 -11.30 -8.46 2.01
CA GLY A 69 -12.49 -8.90 2.71
C GLY A 69 -12.34 -9.97 3.78
N GLY A 70 -12.50 -9.61 5.04
CA GLY A 70 -12.29 -10.50 6.17
C GLY A 70 -10.82 -10.65 6.52
N ASP A 71 -10.21 -11.78 6.18
CA ASP A 71 -8.88 -12.13 6.65
C ASP A 71 -7.90 -12.47 5.52
N HIS A 72 -8.16 -12.06 4.30
CA HIS A 72 -7.26 -12.38 3.20
C HIS A 72 -6.13 -11.37 3.08
N TRP A 73 -4.96 -11.74 3.58
CA TRP A 73 -3.73 -10.94 3.49
C TRP A 73 -2.94 -11.35 2.25
N PHE A 74 -2.42 -10.36 1.51
CA PHE A 74 -1.57 -10.64 0.37
C PHE A 74 -0.52 -9.54 0.17
N ASP A 75 0.53 -9.89 -0.58
CA ASP A 75 1.67 -9.02 -0.82
C ASP A 75 1.56 -8.28 -2.14
N ASP A 76 2.32 -7.21 -2.29
CA ASP A 76 2.48 -6.49 -3.55
C ASP A 76 3.66 -7.10 -4.32
N GLU A 77 3.39 -7.60 -5.52
CA GLU A 77 4.43 -8.21 -6.36
C GLU A 77 5.46 -7.19 -6.84
N THR A 78 5.10 -5.90 -6.82
CA THR A 78 5.99 -4.82 -7.26
C THR A 78 6.66 -4.10 -6.11
N ALA A 79 6.57 -4.63 -4.89
CA ALA A 79 7.30 -4.08 -3.74
C ALA A 79 8.81 -4.09 -4.00
N ASP A 80 9.53 -3.18 -3.36
CA ASP A 80 10.98 -3.11 -3.52
C ASP A 80 11.67 -4.37 -3.02
N HIS A 81 11.09 -5.01 -2.01
CA HIS A 81 11.66 -6.18 -1.37
C HIS A 81 10.58 -6.96 -0.62
N HIS A 82 10.82 -8.25 -0.40
CA HIS A 82 10.00 -9.11 0.47
C HIS A 82 10.92 -9.73 1.52
N ASP A 83 10.56 -9.57 2.78
CA ASP A 83 11.41 -10.04 3.89
C ASP A 83 11.02 -11.43 4.42
N GLY A 84 10.21 -12.16 3.68
CA GLY A 84 9.70 -13.48 4.07
C GLY A 84 8.38 -13.43 4.84
N THR A 85 8.02 -12.27 5.35
CA THR A 85 6.76 -12.04 6.09
C THR A 85 5.93 -10.93 5.44
N ASN A 86 6.56 -9.84 5.07
CA ASN A 86 5.88 -8.65 4.55
C ASN A 86 6.52 -8.17 3.25
N SER A 87 5.73 -7.43 2.48
CA SER A 87 6.26 -6.57 1.42
C SER A 87 6.97 -5.38 2.07
N ARG A 88 8.03 -4.88 1.45
CA ARG A 88 8.76 -3.72 1.94
C ARG A 88 8.93 -2.69 0.87
N LEU A 89 8.86 -1.43 1.26
CA LEU A 89 9.13 -0.30 0.37
C LEU A 89 10.21 0.60 0.96
N ASN A 90 10.97 1.24 0.08
CA ASN A 90 12.00 2.20 0.46
C ASN A 90 11.65 3.57 -0.09
N THR A 91 11.80 4.57 0.71
CA THR A 91 11.57 5.96 0.30
C THR A 91 12.89 6.66 0.05
#